data_59ebbe8588a8100e965ba19e37c7b05d
#
_entry.id   59ebbe8588a8100e965ba19e37c7b05d
#
_cell.length_a   1.000
_cell.length_b   1.000
_cell.length_c   1.000
_cell.angle_alpha   90.00
_cell.angle_beta   90.00
_cell.angle_gamma   90.00
#
_symmetry.space_group_name_H-M   'P 1'
#
loop_
_entity.id
_entity.type
_entity.pdbx_description
1 polymer ?
#
loop_
_entity_poly.entity_id
_entity_poly.type
_entity_poly.pdbx_seq_one_letter_code
_entity_poly.pdbx_strand_id
1 'polypeptide(L)'
;MSPSNHKYDIQDYDYIDPHYGKIVEDGGGLLKDGVSDNRKAERYINRVTNKKNLEASNRFFAELVEEIHARGMKVILDGVFNHCGSFNKWLDREEIYQVSGDYEDGAFVSKDSPYRNFFGFQDQFAWPYNTTYEGWWGHDTLPKLNYEGSEKLYDDIMRVAAKWVSPPYNADGWRLDVAADLGHSPEMNHKFWRDFRKSVKTANPDAIILAEHYGDPKEWLQKGDQWDTVMNYDAFMEPLTWFLTGMEKHSDEAKPQLKGSVKDFEDSMRHYMASFQTSQLLCAMNELSNHDHSRFMTRTNEKVGRAATLGTAAAEEGIKPAVFREAVVVQMTWPGAPTIYYGDEAGLCGFTDPDNRRTYPWGKEDIVLIDFHRDIIRIHKEH
;
A
#
# COMPACT_ATOMS: atom_id res chain seq x y z
N MET A 1 6.40 -2.63 -9.73
CA MET A 1 7.84 -2.48 -9.41
C MET A 1 8.04 -1.13 -8.74
N SER A 2 8.76 -1.05 -7.61
CA SER A 2 9.01 0.18 -6.86
C SER A 2 10.35 0.10 -6.14
N PRO A 3 11.28 1.06 -6.34
CA PRO A 3 12.65 0.99 -5.84
C PRO A 3 12.86 1.51 -4.42
N SER A 4 11.97 2.36 -3.90
CA SER A 4 12.11 2.91 -2.55
C SER A 4 11.78 1.90 -1.45
N ASN A 5 12.14 2.25 -0.21
CA ASN A 5 11.79 1.44 0.95
C ASN A 5 10.29 1.51 1.30
N HIS A 6 9.62 2.64 1.02
CA HIS A 6 8.18 2.79 1.28
C HIS A 6 7.30 2.07 0.25
N LYS A 7 7.78 1.83 -0.97
CA LYS A 7 7.11 1.09 -2.05
C LYS A 7 5.92 1.77 -2.76
N TYR A 8 5.65 3.04 -2.48
CA TYR A 8 4.54 3.81 -3.07
C TYR A 8 4.94 4.71 -4.24
N ASP A 9 6.13 4.50 -4.83
CA ASP A 9 6.69 5.20 -5.98
C ASP A 9 6.86 4.23 -7.16
N ILE A 10 5.78 3.91 -7.84
CA ILE A 10 5.77 2.87 -8.87
C ILE A 10 6.68 3.24 -10.04
N GLN A 11 7.62 2.36 -10.35
CA GLN A 11 8.55 2.48 -11.48
C GLN A 11 7.99 1.87 -12.76
N ASP A 12 7.27 0.75 -12.67
CA ASP A 12 6.60 0.11 -13.79
C ASP A 12 5.38 -0.69 -13.30
N TYR A 13 4.23 -0.47 -13.93
CA TYR A 13 2.98 -1.15 -13.59
C TYR A 13 2.85 -2.53 -14.27
N ASP A 14 3.66 -2.81 -15.26
CA ASP A 14 3.57 -4.02 -16.06
C ASP A 14 4.47 -5.17 -15.58
N TYR A 15 5.40 -4.88 -14.65
CA TYR A 15 6.40 -5.86 -14.25
C TYR A 15 6.63 -5.91 -12.75
N ILE A 16 6.90 -7.12 -12.27
CA ILE A 16 7.40 -7.38 -10.92
C ILE A 16 8.86 -6.93 -10.84
N ASP A 17 9.25 -6.36 -9.70
CA ASP A 17 10.62 -5.96 -9.45
C ASP A 17 11.56 -7.17 -9.49
N PRO A 18 12.57 -7.20 -10.38
CA PRO A 18 13.49 -8.32 -10.51
C PRO A 18 14.27 -8.66 -9.24
N HIS A 19 14.40 -7.69 -8.30
CA HIS A 19 15.04 -7.94 -7.00
C HIS A 19 14.20 -8.81 -6.06
N TYR A 20 12.87 -8.84 -6.26
CA TYR A 20 11.95 -9.76 -5.58
C TYR A 20 11.51 -10.93 -6.47
N GLY A 21 11.76 -10.81 -7.78
CA GLY A 21 11.46 -11.82 -8.78
C GLY A 21 12.66 -12.67 -9.17
N LYS A 22 13.02 -12.64 -10.46
CA LYS A 22 14.11 -13.46 -11.01
C LYS A 22 15.00 -12.65 -11.95
N ILE A 23 16.27 -12.50 -11.56
CA ILE A 23 17.32 -11.91 -12.41
C ILE A 23 17.96 -13.04 -13.20
N VAL A 24 17.88 -12.98 -14.52
CA VAL A 24 18.48 -13.97 -15.46
C VAL A 24 19.69 -13.41 -16.19
N GLU A 25 19.76 -12.09 -16.35
CA GLU A 25 20.93 -11.38 -16.86
C GLU A 25 21.37 -10.33 -15.83
N ASP A 26 22.58 -10.46 -15.30
CA ASP A 26 23.13 -9.62 -14.23
C ASP A 26 24.47 -9.03 -14.67
N GLY A 27 24.42 -8.05 -15.56
CA GLY A 27 25.57 -7.35 -16.12
C GLY A 27 25.68 -5.90 -15.66
N GLY A 28 26.86 -5.33 -15.85
CA GLY A 28 27.15 -3.94 -15.55
C GLY A 28 27.92 -3.71 -14.25
N GLY A 29 28.48 -2.50 -14.15
CA GLY A 29 29.27 -2.06 -13.00
C GLY A 29 28.40 -1.76 -11.78
N LEU A 30 29.02 -1.83 -10.61
CA LEU A 30 28.49 -1.28 -9.36
C LEU A 30 28.62 0.25 -9.38
N LEU A 31 28.20 0.90 -8.31
CA LEU A 31 28.42 2.33 -8.12
C LEU A 31 29.90 2.69 -8.29
N LYS A 32 30.17 3.82 -8.96
CA LYS A 32 31.48 4.45 -9.01
C LYS A 32 31.82 5.05 -7.65
N ASP A 33 33.10 5.18 -7.35
CA ASP A 33 33.56 5.83 -6.14
C ASP A 33 32.96 7.25 -6.00
N GLY A 34 32.46 7.57 -4.82
CA GLY A 34 31.83 8.85 -4.52
C GLY A 34 30.36 8.99 -4.93
N VAL A 35 29.76 7.98 -5.55
CA VAL A 35 28.33 7.93 -5.88
C VAL A 35 27.60 7.08 -4.86
N SER A 36 26.60 7.65 -4.18
CA SER A 36 25.80 6.96 -3.16
C SER A 36 24.42 6.53 -3.64
N ASP A 37 23.98 6.96 -4.81
CA ASP A 37 22.67 6.66 -5.38
C ASP A 37 22.72 5.38 -6.21
N ASN A 38 22.18 4.28 -5.67
CA ASN A 38 22.14 2.97 -6.32
C ASN A 38 21.39 2.99 -7.66
N ARG A 39 20.43 3.90 -7.86
CA ARG A 39 19.68 4.06 -9.12
C ARG A 39 20.56 4.46 -10.29
N LYS A 40 21.76 4.97 -10.03
CA LYS A 40 22.77 5.31 -11.05
C LYS A 40 23.77 4.19 -11.32
N ALA A 41 23.65 3.05 -10.63
CA ALA A 41 24.50 1.88 -10.89
C ALA A 41 24.06 1.21 -12.19
N GLU A 42 24.99 0.99 -13.13
CA GLU A 42 24.73 0.31 -14.39
C GLU A 42 24.05 -1.05 -14.19
N ARG A 43 24.51 -1.81 -13.20
CA ARG A 43 23.92 -3.10 -12.83
C ARG A 43 22.46 -2.96 -12.38
N TYR A 44 22.13 -1.96 -11.58
CA TYR A 44 20.76 -1.70 -11.17
C TYR A 44 19.89 -1.37 -12.38
N ILE A 45 20.33 -0.45 -13.24
CA ILE A 45 19.63 -0.05 -14.45
C ILE A 45 19.37 -1.30 -15.33
N ASN A 46 20.39 -2.11 -15.60
CA ASN A 46 20.24 -3.33 -16.38
C ASN A 46 19.24 -4.31 -15.77
N ARG A 47 19.24 -4.49 -14.45
CA ARG A 47 18.28 -5.38 -13.79
C ARG A 47 16.84 -4.94 -14.01
N VAL A 48 16.53 -3.65 -13.88
CA VAL A 48 15.16 -3.11 -13.90
C VAL A 48 14.66 -2.70 -15.28
N THR A 49 15.54 -2.63 -16.29
CA THR A 49 15.16 -2.27 -17.67
C THR A 49 15.29 -3.44 -18.66
N ASN A 50 16.07 -4.47 -18.33
CA ASN A 50 16.22 -5.62 -19.22
C ASN A 50 14.94 -6.46 -19.28
N LYS A 51 14.34 -6.53 -20.47
CA LYS A 51 13.07 -7.24 -20.71
C LYS A 51 13.10 -8.71 -20.31
N LYS A 52 14.24 -9.40 -20.43
CA LYS A 52 14.36 -10.82 -20.02
C LYS A 52 14.22 -10.97 -18.50
N ASN A 53 14.82 -10.06 -17.72
CA ASN A 53 14.66 -10.03 -16.26
C ASN A 53 13.20 -9.72 -15.87
N LEU A 54 12.60 -8.72 -16.52
CA LEU A 54 11.23 -8.29 -16.27
C LEU A 54 10.23 -9.43 -16.56
N GLU A 55 10.35 -10.08 -17.71
CA GLU A 55 9.52 -11.23 -18.09
C GLU A 55 9.75 -12.46 -17.23
N ALA A 56 11.01 -12.74 -16.85
CA ALA A 56 11.32 -13.84 -15.93
C ALA A 56 10.70 -13.60 -14.54
N SER A 57 10.71 -12.34 -14.08
CA SER A 57 10.10 -11.96 -12.81
C SER A 57 8.57 -12.08 -12.84
N ASN A 58 7.94 -11.71 -13.95
CA ASN A 58 6.50 -11.91 -14.13
C ASN A 58 6.11 -13.39 -14.15
N ARG A 59 6.89 -14.25 -14.81
CA ARG A 59 6.66 -15.72 -14.76
C ARG A 59 6.83 -16.27 -13.35
N PHE A 60 7.89 -15.85 -12.66
CA PHE A 60 8.12 -16.25 -11.26
C PHE A 60 6.95 -15.83 -10.35
N PHE A 61 6.40 -14.65 -10.55
CA PHE A 61 5.22 -14.21 -9.79
C PHE A 61 3.99 -15.07 -10.08
N ALA A 62 3.74 -15.44 -11.33
CA ALA A 62 2.65 -16.34 -11.68
C ALA A 62 2.80 -17.71 -10.99
N GLU A 63 4.02 -18.29 -11.00
CA GLU A 63 4.36 -19.53 -10.28
C GLU A 63 4.12 -19.38 -8.76
N LEU A 64 4.51 -18.24 -8.18
CA LEU A 64 4.30 -17.95 -6.75
C LEU A 64 2.80 -17.90 -6.40
N VAL A 65 1.98 -17.23 -7.21
CA VAL A 65 0.53 -17.16 -6.98
C VAL A 65 -0.10 -18.55 -7.07
N GLU A 66 0.30 -19.37 -8.04
CA GLU A 66 -0.16 -20.75 -8.16
C GLU A 66 0.18 -21.58 -6.90
N GLU A 67 1.40 -21.45 -6.38
CA GLU A 67 1.84 -22.12 -5.15
C GLU A 67 1.07 -21.63 -3.90
N ILE A 68 0.72 -20.35 -3.86
CA ILE A 68 -0.10 -19.76 -2.79
C ILE A 68 -1.53 -20.33 -2.85
N HIS A 69 -2.12 -20.37 -4.05
CA HIS A 69 -3.45 -20.94 -4.28
C HIS A 69 -3.52 -22.44 -3.94
N ALA A 70 -2.47 -23.21 -4.27
CA ALA A 70 -2.38 -24.64 -3.91
C ALA A 70 -2.42 -24.87 -2.39
N ARG A 71 -2.12 -23.84 -1.59
CA ARG A 71 -2.22 -23.87 -0.11
C ARG A 71 -3.53 -23.28 0.41
N GLY A 72 -4.48 -22.97 -0.46
CA GLY A 72 -5.77 -22.36 -0.10
C GLY A 72 -5.70 -20.90 0.33
N MET A 73 -4.59 -20.21 0.01
CA MET A 73 -4.42 -18.80 0.31
C MET A 73 -4.74 -17.95 -0.93
N LYS A 74 -4.96 -16.64 -0.72
CA LYS A 74 -5.29 -15.65 -1.73
C LYS A 74 -4.23 -14.56 -1.79
N VAL A 75 -4.12 -13.87 -2.93
CA VAL A 75 -3.16 -12.79 -3.16
C VAL A 75 -3.90 -11.51 -3.54
N ILE A 76 -3.76 -10.47 -2.74
CA ILE A 76 -4.25 -9.12 -3.03
C ILE A 76 -3.05 -8.23 -3.31
N LEU A 77 -3.06 -7.54 -4.44
CA LEU A 77 -1.99 -6.62 -4.83
C LEU A 77 -2.26 -5.20 -4.34
N ASP A 78 -1.20 -4.48 -4.00
CA ASP A 78 -1.29 -3.05 -3.69
C ASP A 78 -1.21 -2.23 -4.98
N GLY A 79 -2.20 -1.39 -5.23
CA GLY A 79 -2.37 -0.59 -6.43
C GLY A 79 -2.24 0.89 -6.15
N VAL A 80 -1.11 1.47 -6.55
CA VAL A 80 -0.83 2.90 -6.43
C VAL A 80 -1.16 3.56 -7.76
N PHE A 81 -2.38 4.07 -7.90
CA PHE A 81 -2.88 4.63 -9.17
C PHE A 81 -3.08 6.15 -9.14
N ASN A 82 -3.00 6.79 -7.97
CA ASN A 82 -3.09 8.23 -7.85
C ASN A 82 -1.84 8.96 -8.39
N HIS A 83 -0.67 8.36 -8.20
CA HIS A 83 0.64 8.88 -8.59
C HIS A 83 1.57 7.73 -8.98
N CYS A 84 2.73 8.05 -9.53
CA CYS A 84 3.80 7.07 -9.73
C CYS A 84 5.11 7.55 -9.10
N GLY A 85 6.22 6.86 -9.31
CA GLY A 85 7.55 7.34 -8.94
C GLY A 85 8.13 8.27 -10.00
N SER A 86 9.02 9.17 -9.61
CA SER A 86 9.71 10.08 -10.54
C SER A 86 10.58 9.32 -11.57
N PHE A 87 11.02 8.13 -11.23
CA PHE A 87 11.76 7.21 -12.10
C PHE A 87 10.86 6.22 -12.87
N ASN A 88 9.53 6.41 -12.85
CA ASN A 88 8.64 5.64 -13.71
C ASN A 88 8.98 5.89 -15.17
N LYS A 89 8.96 4.83 -16.00
CA LYS A 89 9.29 4.91 -17.43
C LYS A 89 8.51 5.98 -18.21
N TRP A 90 7.32 6.37 -17.71
CA TRP A 90 6.50 7.41 -18.35
C TRP A 90 7.03 8.83 -18.09
N LEU A 91 7.70 9.07 -16.95
CA LEU A 91 8.33 10.34 -16.62
C LEU A 91 9.84 10.31 -16.87
N ASP A 92 10.51 9.28 -16.36
CA ASP A 92 11.96 9.00 -16.45
C ASP A 92 12.83 10.18 -16.00
N ARG A 93 12.49 10.80 -14.86
CA ARG A 93 13.26 11.92 -14.30
C ARG A 93 14.71 11.55 -14.00
N GLU A 94 14.96 10.33 -13.60
CA GLU A 94 16.28 9.79 -13.28
C GLU A 94 17.02 9.21 -14.50
N GLU A 95 16.45 9.32 -15.70
CA GLU A 95 17.03 8.92 -16.98
C GLU A 95 17.44 7.43 -17.02
N ILE A 96 16.74 6.58 -16.28
CA ILE A 96 17.03 5.14 -16.18
C ILE A 96 16.70 4.40 -17.49
N TYR A 97 15.60 4.78 -18.14
CA TYR A 97 15.10 4.12 -19.34
C TYR A 97 15.73 4.68 -20.61
N GLN A 98 16.12 5.94 -20.63
CA GLN A 98 16.80 6.60 -21.75
C GLN A 98 18.13 5.91 -22.09
N VAL A 99 18.85 5.43 -21.09
CA VAL A 99 20.18 4.78 -21.27
C VAL A 99 20.10 3.46 -22.02
N SER A 100 18.96 2.74 -21.92
CA SER A 100 18.82 1.40 -22.54
C SER A 100 18.58 1.44 -24.04
N GLY A 101 18.05 2.54 -24.57
CA GLY A 101 17.67 2.69 -25.98
C GLY A 101 16.45 1.85 -26.43
N ASP A 102 15.87 1.07 -25.53
CA ASP A 102 14.76 0.17 -25.80
C ASP A 102 13.39 0.76 -25.42
N TYR A 103 13.36 1.98 -24.93
CA TYR A 103 12.17 2.66 -24.41
C TYR A 103 12.00 4.03 -25.06
N GLU A 104 10.75 4.48 -25.13
CA GLU A 104 10.40 5.82 -25.52
C GLU A 104 10.90 6.84 -24.50
N ASP A 105 11.21 8.06 -24.92
CA ASP A 105 11.58 9.14 -24.03
C ASP A 105 10.49 9.42 -23.01
N GLY A 106 10.85 9.56 -21.74
CA GLY A 106 9.92 9.95 -20.67
C GLY A 106 9.45 11.41 -20.84
N ALA A 107 8.30 11.71 -20.20
CA ALA A 107 7.69 13.02 -20.27
C ALA A 107 8.54 14.14 -19.63
N PHE A 108 9.43 13.80 -18.70
CA PHE A 108 10.40 14.74 -18.14
C PHE A 108 11.46 15.15 -19.18
N VAL A 109 11.90 14.18 -19.98
CA VAL A 109 13.01 14.33 -20.93
C VAL A 109 12.58 15.15 -22.14
N SER A 110 11.41 14.81 -22.73
CA SER A 110 10.97 15.38 -24.01
C SER A 110 9.51 15.84 -24.00
N LYS A 111 9.25 17.02 -24.59
CA LYS A 111 7.88 17.48 -24.84
C LYS A 111 7.13 16.63 -25.85
N ASP A 112 7.85 15.92 -26.70
CA ASP A 112 7.30 15.06 -27.77
C ASP A 112 7.11 13.63 -27.27
N SER A 113 7.36 13.35 -25.99
CA SER A 113 7.12 12.07 -25.36
C SER A 113 5.67 11.60 -25.54
N PRO A 114 5.42 10.32 -25.87
CA PRO A 114 4.08 9.76 -25.93
C PRO A 114 3.36 9.73 -24.57
N TYR A 115 4.10 9.99 -23.49
CA TYR A 115 3.61 10.03 -22.11
C TYR A 115 3.42 11.46 -21.59
N ARG A 116 3.64 12.48 -22.43
CA ARG A 116 3.62 13.89 -21.99
C ARG A 116 2.33 14.27 -21.26
N ASN A 117 1.19 13.83 -21.74
CA ASN A 117 -0.11 14.16 -21.16
C ASN A 117 -0.50 13.28 -19.96
N PHE A 118 0.36 12.31 -19.59
CA PHE A 118 0.18 11.51 -18.37
C PHE A 118 0.39 12.33 -17.11
N PHE A 119 1.01 13.51 -17.25
CA PHE A 119 1.34 14.44 -16.17
C PHE A 119 0.88 15.85 -16.51
N GLY A 120 0.52 16.61 -15.47
CA GLY A 120 0.27 18.04 -15.58
C GLY A 120 1.58 18.83 -15.48
N PHE A 121 1.96 19.58 -16.51
CA PHE A 121 3.13 20.47 -16.48
C PHE A 121 2.67 21.94 -16.45
N GLN A 122 3.26 22.72 -15.55
CA GLN A 122 2.93 24.15 -15.39
C GLN A 122 3.59 25.02 -16.45
N ASP A 123 4.86 24.74 -16.81
CA ASP A 123 5.60 25.48 -17.85
C ASP A 123 5.77 24.61 -19.10
N GLN A 124 5.16 25.06 -20.19
CA GLN A 124 5.17 24.39 -21.49
C GLN A 124 6.46 24.64 -22.29
N PHE A 125 7.36 25.50 -21.81
CA PHE A 125 8.62 25.88 -22.43
C PHE A 125 9.85 25.37 -21.71
N ALA A 126 9.68 24.67 -20.57
CA ALA A 126 10.77 24.21 -19.72
C ALA A 126 11.45 22.92 -20.19
N TRP A 127 11.11 22.41 -21.36
CA TRP A 127 11.83 21.27 -21.96
C TRP A 127 13.14 21.70 -22.64
N PRO A 128 14.11 20.75 -22.70
CA PRO A 128 14.12 19.40 -22.14
C PRO A 128 14.29 19.40 -20.61
N TYR A 129 13.98 18.24 -19.99
CA TYR A 129 14.11 18.02 -18.53
C TYR A 129 13.16 18.91 -17.70
N ASN A 130 11.88 18.85 -18.04
CA ASN A 130 10.86 19.70 -17.41
C ASN A 130 10.50 19.24 -15.98
N THR A 131 10.91 20.05 -14.99
CA THR A 131 10.67 19.80 -13.56
C THR A 131 9.33 20.35 -13.05
N THR A 132 8.52 20.98 -13.91
CA THR A 132 7.30 21.69 -13.49
C THR A 132 6.06 20.80 -13.46
N TYR A 133 6.23 19.48 -13.45
CA TYR A 133 5.12 18.54 -13.30
C TYR A 133 4.51 18.60 -11.89
N GLU A 134 3.24 18.28 -11.81
CA GLU A 134 2.51 18.21 -10.55
C GLU A 134 2.94 16.99 -9.74
N GLY A 135 3.31 17.19 -8.46
CA GLY A 135 3.53 16.14 -7.48
C GLY A 135 2.35 16.02 -6.53
N TRP A 136 2.01 14.78 -6.14
CA TRP A 136 1.01 14.54 -5.11
C TRP A 136 1.44 15.21 -3.79
N TRP A 137 0.58 16.05 -3.23
CA TRP A 137 0.88 16.92 -2.09
C TRP A 137 2.18 17.75 -2.23
N GLY A 138 2.59 18.05 -3.47
CA GLY A 138 3.80 18.79 -3.77
C GLY A 138 5.10 17.98 -3.73
N HIS A 139 5.03 16.66 -3.54
CA HIS A 139 6.20 15.79 -3.58
C HIS A 139 6.63 15.52 -5.02
N ASP A 140 7.79 16.03 -5.40
CA ASP A 140 8.36 15.87 -6.75
C ASP A 140 8.82 14.44 -7.06
N THR A 141 8.98 13.59 -6.03
CA THR A 141 9.26 12.16 -6.17
C THR A 141 8.01 11.32 -6.43
N LEU A 142 6.81 11.91 -6.28
CA LEU A 142 5.51 11.27 -6.45
C LEU A 142 4.66 12.03 -7.48
N PRO A 143 5.03 11.97 -8.78
CA PRO A 143 4.30 12.67 -9.85
C PRO A 143 2.84 12.22 -9.92
N LYS A 144 1.92 13.19 -9.86
CA LYS A 144 0.47 12.95 -9.95
C LYS A 144 0.09 12.53 -11.36
N LEU A 145 -0.73 11.48 -11.49
CA LEU A 145 -1.22 11.00 -12.78
C LEU A 145 -2.44 11.80 -13.24
N ASN A 146 -2.42 12.24 -14.51
CA ASN A 146 -3.40 13.14 -15.10
C ASN A 146 -4.42 12.40 -15.97
N TYR A 147 -5.41 11.79 -15.33
CA TYR A 147 -6.47 11.02 -16.00
C TYR A 147 -7.41 11.89 -16.83
N GLU A 148 -7.63 13.15 -16.45
CA GLU A 148 -8.42 14.10 -17.19
C GLU A 148 -7.73 14.55 -18.49
N GLY A 149 -6.41 14.54 -18.51
CA GLY A 149 -5.59 14.99 -19.64
C GLY A 149 -5.19 13.88 -20.61
N SER A 150 -5.42 12.60 -20.28
CA SER A 150 -4.93 11.49 -21.10
C SER A 150 -5.82 10.25 -21.09
N GLU A 151 -6.56 10.05 -22.19
CA GLU A 151 -7.32 8.82 -22.42
C GLU A 151 -6.39 7.60 -22.49
N LYS A 152 -5.19 7.75 -23.12
CA LYS A 152 -4.19 6.69 -23.18
C LYS A 152 -3.75 6.22 -21.79
N LEU A 153 -3.47 7.14 -20.86
CA LEU A 153 -3.15 6.78 -19.47
C LEU A 153 -4.31 6.01 -18.83
N TYR A 154 -5.53 6.53 -19.03
CA TYR A 154 -6.74 5.92 -18.48
C TYR A 154 -6.89 4.45 -18.94
N ASP A 155 -6.78 4.21 -20.25
CA ASP A 155 -6.88 2.89 -20.85
C ASP A 155 -5.73 1.97 -20.42
N ASP A 156 -4.50 2.50 -20.32
CA ASP A 156 -3.34 1.76 -19.85
C ASP A 156 -3.55 1.25 -18.41
N ILE A 157 -4.10 2.08 -17.52
CA ILE A 157 -4.37 1.65 -16.14
C ILE A 157 -5.54 0.65 -16.07
N MET A 158 -6.61 0.82 -16.87
CA MET A 158 -7.69 -0.16 -16.92
C MET A 158 -7.18 -1.52 -17.42
N ARG A 159 -6.27 -1.53 -18.39
CA ARG A 159 -5.57 -2.74 -18.85
C ARG A 159 -4.72 -3.37 -17.75
N VAL A 160 -3.96 -2.57 -17.00
CA VAL A 160 -3.15 -3.03 -15.85
C VAL A 160 -4.03 -3.65 -14.77
N ALA A 161 -5.14 -2.99 -14.44
CA ALA A 161 -6.09 -3.48 -13.44
C ALA A 161 -6.63 -4.88 -13.77
N ALA A 162 -6.98 -5.13 -15.03
CA ALA A 162 -7.45 -6.43 -15.51
C ALA A 162 -6.31 -7.46 -15.63
N LYS A 163 -5.13 -7.03 -16.10
CA LYS A 163 -3.97 -7.91 -16.35
C LYS A 163 -3.60 -8.76 -15.14
N TRP A 164 -3.42 -8.13 -13.99
CA TRP A 164 -2.89 -8.82 -12.81
C TRP A 164 -3.87 -9.78 -12.14
N VAL A 165 -5.18 -9.59 -12.35
CA VAL A 165 -6.22 -10.49 -11.86
C VAL A 165 -6.63 -11.55 -12.90
N SER A 166 -6.02 -11.54 -14.08
CA SER A 166 -6.24 -12.50 -15.16
C SER A 166 -5.12 -13.54 -15.24
N PRO A 167 -5.34 -14.69 -15.93
CA PRO A 167 -4.26 -15.59 -16.29
C PRO A 167 -3.14 -14.87 -17.06
N PRO A 168 -1.86 -15.20 -16.81
CA PRO A 168 -1.39 -16.26 -15.92
C PRO A 168 -1.21 -15.84 -14.46
N TYR A 169 -1.43 -14.55 -14.11
CA TYR A 169 -1.10 -14.01 -12.78
C TYR A 169 -2.13 -14.39 -11.73
N ASN A 170 -3.43 -14.28 -12.06
CA ASN A 170 -4.56 -14.70 -11.22
C ASN A 170 -4.55 -14.14 -9.78
N ALA A 171 -4.08 -12.91 -9.56
CA ALA A 171 -4.25 -12.27 -8.26
C ALA A 171 -5.75 -12.16 -7.91
N ASP A 172 -6.07 -12.23 -6.62
CA ASP A 172 -7.44 -12.29 -6.12
C ASP A 172 -8.03 -10.91 -5.79
N GLY A 173 -7.33 -9.84 -6.10
CA GLY A 173 -7.85 -8.49 -5.90
C GLY A 173 -6.79 -7.40 -5.79
N TRP A 174 -7.29 -6.21 -5.47
CA TRP A 174 -6.52 -5.00 -5.29
C TRP A 174 -6.80 -4.32 -3.95
N ARG A 175 -5.75 -3.93 -3.24
CA ARG A 175 -5.77 -2.84 -2.26
C ARG A 175 -5.41 -1.56 -2.99
N LEU A 176 -6.15 -0.50 -2.80
CA LEU A 176 -6.01 0.75 -3.55
C LEU A 176 -5.45 1.84 -2.64
N ASP A 177 -4.24 2.28 -2.93
CA ASP A 177 -3.54 3.34 -2.22
C ASP A 177 -4.21 4.69 -2.46
N VAL A 178 -4.42 5.47 -1.39
CA VAL A 178 -5.01 6.82 -1.39
C VAL A 178 -6.14 7.01 -2.40
N ALA A 179 -7.05 6.05 -2.42
CA ALA A 179 -8.05 5.90 -3.48
C ALA A 179 -8.96 7.13 -3.65
N ALA A 180 -9.24 7.86 -2.57
CA ALA A 180 -10.07 9.07 -2.61
C ALA A 180 -9.36 10.26 -3.29
N ASP A 181 -8.03 10.29 -3.32
CA ASP A 181 -7.23 11.39 -3.88
C ASP A 181 -7.06 11.30 -5.40
N LEU A 182 -7.43 10.15 -6.01
CA LEU A 182 -7.22 9.91 -7.43
C LEU A 182 -8.02 10.88 -8.31
N GLY A 183 -7.36 11.37 -9.37
CA GLY A 183 -7.93 12.36 -10.30
C GLY A 183 -7.82 13.79 -9.75
N HIS A 184 -8.35 14.77 -10.51
CA HIS A 184 -8.34 16.19 -10.15
C HIS A 184 -9.76 16.71 -9.88
N SER A 185 -10.77 15.81 -9.98
CA SER A 185 -12.16 16.14 -9.69
C SER A 185 -12.90 14.93 -9.06
N PRO A 186 -13.92 15.17 -8.22
CA PRO A 186 -14.77 14.10 -7.70
C PRO A 186 -15.42 13.27 -8.82
N GLU A 187 -15.83 13.91 -9.91
CA GLU A 187 -16.45 13.27 -11.08
C GLU A 187 -15.49 12.26 -11.72
N MET A 188 -14.21 12.64 -11.92
CA MET A 188 -13.18 11.75 -12.44
C MET A 188 -12.90 10.61 -11.46
N ASN A 189 -12.76 10.90 -10.17
CA ASN A 189 -12.54 9.88 -9.15
C ASN A 189 -13.62 8.79 -9.20
N HIS A 190 -14.89 9.19 -9.10
CA HIS A 190 -16.00 8.24 -9.13
C HIS A 190 -16.15 7.53 -10.48
N LYS A 191 -15.88 8.21 -11.60
CA LYS A 191 -15.87 7.58 -12.93
C LYS A 191 -14.78 6.51 -13.00
N PHE A 192 -13.58 6.85 -12.59
CA PHE A 192 -12.42 5.96 -12.61
C PHE A 192 -12.69 4.68 -11.82
N TRP A 193 -13.18 4.78 -10.58
CA TRP A 193 -13.42 3.60 -9.75
C TRP A 193 -14.54 2.71 -10.26
N ARG A 194 -15.56 3.26 -10.93
CA ARG A 194 -16.57 2.46 -11.61
C ARG A 194 -15.98 1.69 -12.79
N ASP A 195 -15.18 2.35 -13.61
CA ASP A 195 -14.56 1.71 -14.77
C ASP A 195 -13.47 0.70 -14.36
N PHE A 196 -12.71 1.02 -13.32
CA PHE A 196 -11.75 0.11 -12.69
C PHE A 196 -12.45 -1.17 -12.20
N ARG A 197 -13.54 -1.01 -11.43
CA ARG A 197 -14.35 -2.14 -11.00
C ARG A 197 -14.84 -2.97 -12.18
N LYS A 198 -15.36 -2.33 -13.20
CA LYS A 198 -15.83 -3.01 -14.41
C LYS A 198 -14.72 -3.83 -15.06
N SER A 199 -13.51 -3.25 -15.20
CA SER A 199 -12.36 -3.94 -15.78
C SER A 199 -11.92 -5.13 -14.93
N VAL A 200 -11.79 -4.96 -13.62
CA VAL A 200 -11.40 -6.01 -12.68
C VAL A 200 -12.44 -7.14 -12.64
N LYS A 201 -13.72 -6.80 -12.43
CA LYS A 201 -14.78 -7.82 -12.29
C LYS A 201 -15.12 -8.53 -13.61
N THR A 202 -14.83 -7.92 -14.75
CA THR A 202 -14.93 -8.60 -16.06
C THR A 202 -13.81 -9.62 -16.23
N ALA A 203 -12.61 -9.31 -15.75
CA ALA A 203 -11.46 -10.19 -15.83
C ALA A 203 -11.52 -11.31 -14.76
N ASN A 204 -11.91 -10.99 -13.55
CA ASN A 204 -12.08 -11.91 -12.43
C ASN A 204 -13.25 -11.44 -11.55
N PRO A 205 -14.46 -12.05 -11.66
CA PRO A 205 -15.63 -11.65 -10.89
C PRO A 205 -15.44 -11.76 -9.37
N ASP A 206 -14.56 -12.66 -8.91
CA ASP A 206 -14.31 -12.93 -7.50
C ASP A 206 -13.22 -12.02 -6.90
N ALA A 207 -12.49 -11.26 -7.71
CA ALA A 207 -11.44 -10.37 -7.25
C ALA A 207 -12.01 -9.26 -6.37
N ILE A 208 -11.45 -9.10 -5.15
CA ILE A 208 -11.84 -8.04 -4.22
C ILE A 208 -11.21 -6.70 -4.60
N ILE A 209 -11.94 -5.62 -4.37
CA ILE A 209 -11.47 -4.23 -4.50
C ILE A 209 -11.59 -3.57 -3.13
N LEU A 210 -10.47 -3.43 -2.45
CA LEU A 210 -10.34 -2.90 -1.10
C LEU A 210 -9.59 -1.58 -1.15
N ALA A 211 -10.18 -0.49 -0.67
CA ALA A 211 -9.56 0.83 -0.73
C ALA A 211 -8.95 1.27 0.60
N GLU A 212 -7.83 1.95 0.54
CA GLU A 212 -7.39 2.79 1.64
C GLU A 212 -8.21 4.07 1.63
N HIS A 213 -8.87 4.34 2.75
CA HIS A 213 -9.66 5.56 2.93
C HIS A 213 -9.80 5.90 4.41
N TYR A 214 -9.59 7.17 4.74
CA TYR A 214 -9.87 7.76 6.04
C TYR A 214 -11.21 8.49 5.99
N GLY A 215 -12.01 8.37 7.05
CA GLY A 215 -13.33 8.97 7.14
C GLY A 215 -14.46 8.09 6.57
N ASP A 216 -15.58 8.72 6.20
CA ASP A 216 -16.80 8.03 5.76
C ASP A 216 -16.68 7.52 4.31
N PRO A 217 -16.61 6.20 4.05
CA PRO A 217 -16.48 5.64 2.72
C PRO A 217 -17.79 5.54 1.93
N LYS A 218 -18.88 6.08 2.46
CA LYS A 218 -20.24 5.88 1.95
C LYS A 218 -20.41 6.24 0.48
N GLU A 219 -19.77 7.30 0.00
CA GLU A 219 -19.90 7.76 -1.39
C GLU A 219 -19.41 6.71 -2.40
N TRP A 220 -18.43 5.90 -2.02
CA TRP A 220 -17.87 4.83 -2.87
C TRP A 220 -18.50 3.47 -2.64
N LEU A 221 -19.05 3.22 -1.43
CA LEU A 221 -19.59 1.92 -1.06
C LEU A 221 -21.11 1.80 -1.31
N GLN A 222 -21.87 2.90 -1.16
CA GLN A 222 -23.34 2.84 -1.06
C GLN A 222 -24.02 2.18 -2.26
N LYS A 223 -23.52 2.40 -3.48
CA LYS A 223 -24.10 1.85 -4.71
C LYS A 223 -23.57 0.46 -5.08
N GLY A 224 -22.46 0.04 -4.47
CA GLY A 224 -21.80 -1.23 -4.80
C GLY A 224 -21.15 -1.27 -6.20
N ASP A 225 -20.93 -0.10 -6.81
CA ASP A 225 -20.43 0.03 -8.18
C ASP A 225 -18.96 0.51 -8.26
N GLN A 226 -18.29 0.70 -7.11
CA GLN A 226 -16.91 1.16 -7.02
C GLN A 226 -16.08 0.19 -6.17
N TRP A 227 -15.82 0.48 -4.90
CA TRP A 227 -15.07 -0.42 -4.01
C TRP A 227 -15.98 -1.50 -3.41
N ASP A 228 -15.41 -2.65 -3.09
CA ASP A 228 -16.12 -3.69 -2.32
C ASP A 228 -16.09 -3.38 -0.83
N THR A 229 -14.97 -2.84 -0.33
CA THR A 229 -14.75 -2.53 1.08
C THR A 229 -13.55 -1.60 1.25
N VAL A 230 -13.18 -1.28 2.51
CA VAL A 230 -12.03 -0.43 2.86
C VAL A 230 -11.17 -1.03 3.96
N MET A 231 -9.95 -0.48 4.13
CA MET A 231 -9.18 -0.59 5.37
C MET A 231 -9.99 0.08 6.48
N ASN A 232 -10.31 -0.66 7.54
CA ASN A 232 -11.33 -0.25 8.51
C ASN A 232 -10.74 0.63 9.61
N TYR A 233 -10.32 1.83 9.25
CA TYR A 233 -9.70 2.77 10.18
C TYR A 233 -10.71 3.30 11.20
N ASP A 234 -11.78 3.94 10.73
CA ASP A 234 -12.69 4.69 11.59
C ASP A 234 -13.72 3.80 12.30
N ALA A 235 -14.15 2.69 11.67
CA ALA A 235 -15.10 1.75 12.29
C ALA A 235 -14.40 0.60 13.06
N PHE A 236 -13.07 0.62 13.24
CA PHE A 236 -12.34 -0.38 14.01
C PHE A 236 -11.05 0.14 14.64
N MET A 237 -10.02 0.44 13.83
CA MET A 237 -8.66 0.65 14.32
C MET A 237 -8.53 1.85 15.25
N GLU A 238 -9.05 3.01 14.83
CA GLU A 238 -8.97 4.25 15.59
C GLU A 238 -9.70 4.15 16.95
N PRO A 239 -11.00 3.76 16.98
CA PRO A 239 -11.73 3.64 18.24
C PRO A 239 -11.09 2.63 19.19
N LEU A 240 -10.67 1.48 18.71
CA LEU A 240 -10.02 0.47 19.54
C LEU A 240 -8.67 0.95 20.07
N THR A 241 -7.92 1.68 19.26
CA THR A 241 -6.62 2.25 19.66
C THR A 241 -6.78 3.17 20.86
N TRP A 242 -7.55 4.25 20.74
CA TRP A 242 -7.65 5.20 21.83
C TRP A 242 -8.44 4.64 23.04
N PHE A 243 -9.39 3.74 22.81
CA PHE A 243 -10.14 3.10 23.90
C PHE A 243 -9.23 2.28 24.82
N LEU A 244 -8.36 1.44 24.24
CA LEU A 244 -7.48 0.58 25.01
C LEU A 244 -6.19 1.26 25.48
N THR A 245 -5.64 2.16 24.69
CA THR A 245 -4.31 2.74 24.95
C THR A 245 -4.34 4.21 25.37
N GLY A 246 -5.39 4.96 25.03
CA GLY A 246 -5.41 6.41 25.19
C GLY A 246 -4.47 7.13 24.23
N MET A 247 -4.09 6.48 23.11
CA MET A 247 -3.20 7.04 22.11
C MET A 247 -3.90 7.21 20.77
N GLU A 248 -3.40 8.10 19.96
CA GLU A 248 -3.69 8.20 18.54
C GLU A 248 -2.83 7.18 17.76
N LYS A 249 -3.20 6.84 16.52
CA LYS A 249 -2.60 5.77 15.71
C LYS A 249 -1.11 5.91 15.39
N HIS A 250 -0.60 7.14 15.27
CA HIS A 250 0.83 7.40 15.03
C HIS A 250 1.66 7.53 16.30
N SER A 251 1.03 7.54 17.48
CA SER A 251 1.64 7.93 18.76
C SER A 251 2.09 9.40 18.80
N ASP A 252 1.57 10.26 17.96
CA ASP A 252 1.88 11.69 17.94
C ASP A 252 1.10 12.46 19.01
N GLU A 253 -0.03 11.90 19.47
CA GLU A 253 -0.92 12.53 20.45
C GLU A 253 -1.46 11.51 21.45
N ALA A 254 -1.53 11.92 22.72
CA ALA A 254 -2.27 11.19 23.75
C ALA A 254 -3.72 11.69 23.83
N LYS A 255 -4.67 10.76 23.92
CA LYS A 255 -6.12 11.00 24.09
C LYS A 255 -6.63 10.38 25.40
N PRO A 256 -6.09 10.79 26.57
CA PRO A 256 -6.36 10.12 27.84
C PRO A 256 -7.84 10.17 28.24
N GLN A 257 -8.59 11.17 27.78
CA GLN A 257 -10.03 11.32 28.02
C GLN A 257 -10.87 10.24 27.32
N LEU A 258 -10.36 9.64 26.24
CA LEU A 258 -11.04 8.59 25.49
C LEU A 258 -10.70 7.18 26.01
N LYS A 259 -9.62 7.06 26.79
CA LYS A 259 -9.20 5.76 27.33
C LYS A 259 -10.25 5.19 28.28
N GLY A 260 -10.80 4.02 27.92
CA GLY A 260 -11.87 3.37 28.68
C GLY A 260 -13.23 4.07 28.62
N SER A 261 -13.41 5.09 27.79
CA SER A 261 -14.70 5.75 27.60
C SER A 261 -15.61 4.88 26.76
N VAL A 262 -16.46 4.09 27.42
CA VAL A 262 -17.41 3.17 26.76
C VAL A 262 -18.39 3.94 25.88
N LYS A 263 -18.85 5.10 26.35
CA LYS A 263 -19.80 5.93 25.58
C LYS A 263 -19.18 6.40 24.25
N ASP A 264 -17.98 6.97 24.29
CA ASP A 264 -17.34 7.48 23.07
C ASP A 264 -16.99 6.35 22.12
N PHE A 265 -16.57 5.18 22.65
CA PHE A 265 -16.30 3.98 21.85
C PHE A 265 -17.56 3.48 21.16
N GLU A 266 -18.67 3.31 21.89
CA GLU A 266 -19.95 2.85 21.35
C GLU A 266 -20.48 3.82 20.28
N ASP A 267 -20.47 5.12 20.57
CA ASP A 267 -20.96 6.15 19.65
C ASP A 267 -20.14 6.18 18.35
N SER A 268 -18.82 6.10 18.46
CA SER A 268 -17.89 6.06 17.32
C SER A 268 -18.12 4.81 16.45
N MET A 269 -18.14 3.63 17.09
CA MET A 269 -18.34 2.36 16.38
C MET A 269 -19.70 2.33 15.66
N ARG A 270 -20.77 2.74 16.33
CA ARG A 270 -22.10 2.81 15.73
C ARG A 270 -22.16 3.76 14.55
N HIS A 271 -21.53 4.93 14.69
CA HIS A 271 -21.52 5.96 13.64
C HIS A 271 -20.85 5.44 12.36
N TYR A 272 -19.62 4.97 12.49
CA TYR A 272 -18.84 4.56 11.33
C TYR A 272 -19.26 3.22 10.73
N MET A 273 -19.68 2.24 11.55
CA MET A 273 -20.22 0.98 11.04
C MET A 273 -21.50 1.19 10.22
N ALA A 274 -22.29 2.23 10.50
CA ALA A 274 -23.51 2.56 9.76
C ALA A 274 -23.24 3.02 8.30
N SER A 275 -22.00 3.32 7.95
CA SER A 275 -21.58 3.68 6.58
C SER A 275 -21.49 2.47 5.65
N PHE A 276 -21.51 1.26 6.19
CA PHE A 276 -21.32 0.01 5.45
C PHE A 276 -22.66 -0.73 5.28
N GLN A 277 -22.80 -1.41 4.15
CA GLN A 277 -23.70 -2.56 4.07
C GLN A 277 -23.06 -3.76 4.80
N THR A 278 -23.87 -4.69 5.28
CA THR A 278 -23.39 -5.84 6.07
C THR A 278 -22.28 -6.63 5.35
N SER A 279 -22.44 -6.91 4.06
CA SER A 279 -21.45 -7.64 3.27
C SER A 279 -20.13 -6.88 3.15
N GLN A 280 -20.18 -5.57 3.03
CA GLN A 280 -19.00 -4.69 2.95
C GLN A 280 -18.28 -4.64 4.29
N LEU A 281 -19.01 -4.51 5.39
CA LEU A 281 -18.45 -4.51 6.74
C LEU A 281 -17.75 -5.84 7.06
N LEU A 282 -18.37 -6.97 6.69
CA LEU A 282 -17.78 -8.30 6.94
C LEU A 282 -16.49 -8.56 6.17
N CYS A 283 -16.22 -7.81 5.11
CA CYS A 283 -14.97 -7.84 4.35
C CYS A 283 -14.02 -6.69 4.71
N ALA A 284 -14.44 -5.73 5.57
CA ALA A 284 -13.62 -4.60 5.95
C ALA A 284 -12.38 -5.05 6.72
N MET A 285 -11.23 -4.47 6.40
CA MET A 285 -9.93 -4.90 6.88
C MET A 285 -9.70 -4.40 8.30
N ASN A 286 -9.98 -5.25 9.29
CA ASN A 286 -9.78 -4.96 10.72
C ASN A 286 -8.31 -5.18 11.11
N GLU A 287 -7.53 -4.11 11.13
CA GLU A 287 -6.11 -4.15 11.50
C GLU A 287 -5.85 -3.42 12.82
N LEU A 288 -4.84 -3.87 13.55
CA LEU A 288 -4.32 -3.19 14.74
C LEU A 288 -3.12 -2.32 14.39
N SER A 289 -2.31 -2.77 13.45
CA SER A 289 -1.12 -2.08 12.96
C SER A 289 -1.06 -2.18 11.45
N ASN A 290 -0.34 -1.25 10.82
CA ASN A 290 0.03 -1.30 9.41
C ASN A 290 1.38 -0.61 9.16
N HIS A 291 1.74 -0.47 7.90
CA HIS A 291 3.02 0.08 7.48
C HIS A 291 3.16 1.61 7.67
N ASP A 292 2.08 2.34 7.96
CA ASP A 292 2.09 3.80 8.20
C ASP A 292 2.05 4.16 9.68
N HIS A 293 1.36 3.36 10.48
CA HIS A 293 1.07 3.68 11.88
C HIS A 293 2.06 3.04 12.84
N SER A 294 2.18 3.57 14.05
CA SER A 294 2.93 2.88 15.09
C SER A 294 2.29 1.52 15.37
N ARG A 295 3.10 0.50 15.69
CA ARG A 295 2.56 -0.82 16.00
C ARG A 295 1.71 -0.77 17.27
N PHE A 296 0.62 -1.52 17.30
CA PHE A 296 -0.31 -1.48 18.44
C PHE A 296 0.40 -1.85 19.75
N MET A 297 1.29 -2.82 19.73
CA MET A 297 2.10 -3.18 20.91
C MET A 297 2.86 -1.94 21.45
N THR A 298 3.48 -1.14 20.57
CA THR A 298 4.16 0.10 20.94
C THR A 298 3.18 1.12 21.53
N ARG A 299 2.00 1.32 20.94
CA ARG A 299 0.99 2.25 21.48
C ARG A 299 0.56 1.92 22.90
N THR A 300 0.68 0.67 23.34
CA THR A 300 0.38 0.27 24.73
C THR A 300 1.32 0.89 25.76
N ASN A 301 2.48 1.40 25.37
CA ASN A 301 3.41 2.08 26.28
C ASN A 301 3.03 3.52 26.59
N GLU A 302 2.05 4.08 25.84
CA GLU A 302 1.48 5.42 26.04
C GLU A 302 2.51 6.56 25.88
N LYS A 303 3.63 6.33 25.18
CA LYS A 303 4.63 7.36 24.88
C LYS A 303 4.24 8.17 23.65
N VAL A 304 4.23 9.50 23.81
CA VAL A 304 4.00 10.44 22.71
C VAL A 304 5.33 10.75 22.03
N GLY A 305 5.41 10.52 20.70
CA GLY A 305 6.57 10.83 19.88
C GLY A 305 6.90 9.74 18.87
N ARG A 306 7.99 9.97 18.14
CA ARG A 306 8.48 9.12 17.05
C ARG A 306 9.90 8.64 17.32
N ALA A 307 10.37 7.65 16.57
CA ALA A 307 11.75 7.16 16.68
C ALA A 307 12.80 8.27 16.55
N ALA A 308 12.55 9.28 15.70
CA ALA A 308 13.44 10.42 15.52
C ALA A 308 13.60 11.29 16.79
N THR A 309 12.60 11.31 17.67
CA THR A 309 12.61 12.12 18.91
C THR A 309 12.90 11.30 20.16
N LEU A 310 12.47 10.05 20.21
CA LEU A 310 12.56 9.19 21.39
C LEU A 310 13.65 8.12 21.28
N GLY A 311 14.15 7.87 20.08
CA GLY A 311 14.99 6.73 19.75
C GLY A 311 14.18 5.46 19.52
N THR A 312 14.70 4.56 18.67
CA THR A 312 14.02 3.32 18.26
C THR A 312 13.78 2.35 19.42
N ALA A 313 14.66 2.32 20.41
CA ALA A 313 14.53 1.45 21.59
C ALA A 313 13.29 1.80 22.45
N ALA A 314 12.89 3.07 22.48
CA ALA A 314 11.75 3.53 23.27
C ALA A 314 10.41 2.89 22.84
N ALA A 315 10.34 2.34 21.62
CA ALA A 315 9.16 1.64 21.11
C ALA A 315 8.84 0.35 21.91
N GLU A 316 9.84 -0.25 22.52
CA GLU A 316 9.72 -1.51 23.29
C GLU A 316 9.63 -1.29 24.80
N GLU A 317 9.94 -0.08 25.27
CA GLU A 317 9.97 0.22 26.71
C GLU A 317 8.57 0.48 27.26
N GLY A 318 8.18 -0.25 28.29
CA GLY A 318 6.91 -0.07 29.00
C GLY A 318 5.68 -0.56 28.24
N ILE A 319 5.86 -1.40 27.23
CA ILE A 319 4.77 -2.08 26.51
C ILE A 319 3.93 -2.93 27.48
N LYS A 320 2.64 -3.10 27.14
CA LYS A 320 1.67 -3.86 27.94
C LYS A 320 1.09 -5.01 27.09
N PRO A 321 1.75 -6.17 27.03
CA PRO A 321 1.30 -7.31 26.21
C PRO A 321 -0.12 -7.80 26.54
N ALA A 322 -0.60 -7.60 27.77
CA ALA A 322 -1.98 -7.95 28.13
C ALA A 322 -3.00 -7.10 27.35
N VAL A 323 -2.76 -5.77 27.25
CA VAL A 323 -3.63 -4.86 26.48
C VAL A 323 -3.60 -5.21 24.98
N PHE A 324 -2.43 -5.59 24.46
CA PHE A 324 -2.35 -6.07 23.07
C PHE A 324 -3.17 -7.34 22.84
N ARG A 325 -3.11 -8.31 23.76
CA ARG A 325 -3.93 -9.54 23.67
C ARG A 325 -5.44 -9.24 23.72
N GLU A 326 -5.86 -8.27 24.52
CA GLU A 326 -7.25 -7.80 24.54
C GLU A 326 -7.66 -7.25 23.16
N ALA A 327 -6.81 -6.43 22.54
CA ALA A 327 -7.03 -5.90 21.20
C ALA A 327 -7.13 -7.03 20.15
N VAL A 328 -6.27 -8.04 20.22
CA VAL A 328 -6.31 -9.21 19.32
C VAL A 328 -7.60 -10.02 19.50
N VAL A 329 -8.09 -10.18 20.72
CA VAL A 329 -9.41 -10.83 20.94
C VAL A 329 -10.50 -10.04 20.25
N VAL A 330 -10.54 -8.73 20.41
CA VAL A 330 -11.53 -7.87 19.72
C VAL A 330 -11.36 -7.99 18.21
N GLN A 331 -10.15 -7.92 17.69
CA GLN A 331 -9.87 -8.04 16.25
C GLN A 331 -10.43 -9.33 15.65
N MET A 332 -10.28 -10.45 16.33
CA MET A 332 -10.70 -11.78 15.86
C MET A 332 -12.20 -12.06 16.07
N THR A 333 -12.89 -11.25 16.86
CA THR A 333 -14.32 -11.47 17.20
C THR A 333 -15.25 -10.34 16.74
N TRP A 334 -14.70 -9.21 16.26
CA TRP A 334 -15.47 -8.08 15.75
C TRP A 334 -15.86 -8.30 14.28
N PRO A 335 -17.05 -7.82 13.83
CA PRO A 335 -17.42 -7.90 12.42
C PRO A 335 -16.38 -7.27 11.50
N GLY A 336 -15.88 -8.02 10.52
CA GLY A 336 -14.84 -7.62 9.58
C GLY A 336 -13.86 -8.74 9.30
N ALA A 337 -12.86 -8.46 8.47
CA ALA A 337 -11.78 -9.38 8.15
C ALA A 337 -10.55 -9.11 9.04
N PRO A 338 -10.26 -9.96 10.03
CA PRO A 338 -9.07 -9.79 10.88
C PRO A 338 -7.81 -9.75 10.04
N THR A 339 -7.01 -8.70 10.19
CA THR A 339 -5.80 -8.47 9.40
C THR A 339 -4.60 -8.25 10.30
N ILE A 340 -3.61 -9.14 10.20
CA ILE A 340 -2.37 -9.08 11.00
C ILE A 340 -1.29 -8.40 10.16
N TYR A 341 -0.73 -7.30 10.67
CA TYR A 341 0.49 -6.73 10.13
C TYR A 341 1.66 -7.63 10.54
N TYR A 342 2.50 -8.02 9.56
CA TYR A 342 3.58 -8.99 9.83
C TYR A 342 4.39 -8.63 11.07
N GLY A 343 4.67 -9.62 11.92
CA GLY A 343 5.47 -9.45 13.13
C GLY A 343 4.67 -9.00 14.36
N ASP A 344 3.42 -8.54 14.24
CA ASP A 344 2.57 -8.27 15.40
C ASP A 344 2.36 -9.56 16.21
N GLU A 345 2.16 -10.67 15.52
CA GLU A 345 2.03 -12.01 16.14
C GLU A 345 3.30 -12.48 16.85
N ALA A 346 4.46 -11.92 16.46
CA ALA A 346 5.78 -12.23 17.03
C ALA A 346 6.25 -11.20 18.06
N GLY A 347 5.41 -10.22 18.41
CA GLY A 347 5.72 -9.18 19.40
C GLY A 347 6.57 -8.03 18.87
N LEU A 348 6.65 -7.83 17.56
CA LEU A 348 7.43 -6.76 16.97
C LEU A 348 6.85 -5.39 17.34
N CYS A 349 7.72 -4.49 17.78
CA CYS A 349 7.42 -3.10 18.12
C CYS A 349 7.98 -2.14 17.07
N GLY A 350 7.48 -0.91 17.03
CA GLY A 350 7.96 0.18 16.21
C GLY A 350 7.05 1.38 16.27
N PHE A 351 7.61 2.58 16.28
CA PHE A 351 6.87 3.82 16.08
C PHE A 351 6.40 3.91 14.63
N THR A 352 5.67 4.95 14.27
CA THR A 352 5.17 5.19 12.92
C THR A 352 6.29 5.12 11.86
N ASP A 353 5.91 4.95 10.60
CA ASP A 353 6.84 4.84 9.46
C ASP A 353 8.05 5.81 9.58
N PRO A 354 9.30 5.34 9.36
CA PRO A 354 9.70 4.00 8.88
C PRO A 354 10.00 2.95 10.00
N ASP A 355 9.91 3.30 11.29
CA ASP A 355 10.33 2.44 12.39
C ASP A 355 9.43 1.20 12.58
N ASN A 356 8.15 1.26 12.20
CA ASN A 356 7.22 0.14 12.20
C ASN A 356 7.56 -0.97 11.19
N ARG A 357 8.39 -0.67 10.17
CA ARG A 357 8.82 -1.59 9.10
C ARG A 357 10.11 -2.34 9.42
N ARG A 358 10.36 -2.63 10.69
CA ARG A 358 11.51 -3.43 11.14
C ARG A 358 11.45 -4.84 10.54
N THR A 359 12.61 -5.46 10.36
CA THR A 359 12.69 -6.85 9.90
C THR A 359 12.00 -7.79 10.87
N TYR A 360 11.38 -8.85 10.33
CA TYR A 360 10.78 -9.91 11.16
C TYR A 360 11.85 -10.50 12.11
N PRO A 361 11.53 -10.74 13.39
CA PRO A 361 12.52 -11.13 14.41
C PRO A 361 12.87 -12.62 14.35
N TRP A 362 13.36 -13.11 13.20
CA TRP A 362 13.69 -14.51 12.99
C TRP A 362 14.60 -15.09 14.08
N GLY A 363 14.14 -16.16 14.72
CA GLY A 363 14.83 -16.84 15.83
C GLY A 363 14.74 -16.12 17.18
N LYS A 364 13.94 -15.03 17.27
CA LYS A 364 13.70 -14.24 18.49
C LYS A 364 12.22 -13.92 18.68
N GLU A 365 11.35 -14.68 18.03
CA GLU A 365 9.90 -14.49 18.06
C GLU A 365 9.35 -14.74 19.48
N ASP A 366 8.35 -13.97 19.88
CA ASP A 366 7.53 -14.30 21.06
C ASP A 366 6.64 -15.50 20.76
N ILE A 367 7.14 -16.71 21.05
CA ILE A 367 6.43 -17.96 20.77
C ILE A 367 5.11 -18.04 21.55
N VAL A 368 5.04 -17.48 22.76
CA VAL A 368 3.81 -17.49 23.57
C VAL A 368 2.74 -16.63 22.91
N LEU A 369 3.13 -15.52 22.31
CA LEU A 369 2.22 -14.64 21.56
C LEU A 369 1.79 -15.29 20.23
N ILE A 370 2.70 -15.98 19.54
CA ILE A 370 2.36 -16.73 18.32
C ILE A 370 1.33 -17.83 18.63
N ASP A 371 1.53 -18.60 19.70
CA ASP A 371 0.60 -19.65 20.10
C ASP A 371 -0.76 -19.06 20.50
N PHE A 372 -0.77 -17.91 21.18
CA PHE A 372 -2.01 -17.18 21.45
C PHE A 372 -2.75 -16.77 20.15
N HIS A 373 -2.05 -16.26 19.14
CA HIS A 373 -2.67 -15.94 17.86
C HIS A 373 -3.20 -17.18 17.15
N ARG A 374 -2.48 -18.31 17.18
CA ARG A 374 -2.96 -19.58 16.62
C ARG A 374 -4.27 -20.03 17.24
N ASP A 375 -4.36 -19.95 18.57
CA ASP A 375 -5.55 -20.37 19.30
C ASP A 375 -6.75 -19.47 19.00
N ILE A 376 -6.58 -18.16 19.01
CA ILE A 376 -7.69 -17.25 18.77
C ILE A 376 -8.13 -17.28 17.28
N ILE A 377 -7.20 -17.45 16.32
CA ILE A 377 -7.52 -17.66 14.90
C ILE A 377 -8.30 -18.97 14.72
N ARG A 378 -7.92 -20.03 15.43
CA ARG A 378 -8.66 -21.30 15.39
C ARG A 378 -10.11 -21.09 15.86
N ILE A 379 -10.33 -20.40 16.98
CA ILE A 379 -11.66 -20.05 17.48
C ILE A 379 -12.44 -19.25 16.44
N HIS A 380 -11.83 -18.21 15.84
CA HIS A 380 -12.47 -17.40 14.79
C HIS A 380 -12.92 -18.25 13.59
N LYS A 381 -12.14 -19.28 13.21
CA LYS A 381 -12.47 -20.16 12.07
C LYS A 381 -13.53 -21.21 12.39
N GLU A 382 -13.71 -21.56 13.66
CA GLU A 382 -14.68 -22.56 14.11
C GLU A 382 -16.06 -21.95 14.37
N HIS A 383 -16.17 -20.64 14.54
CA HIS A 383 -17.40 -19.92 14.92
C HIS A 383 -17.72 -18.77 13.98
#